data_aac0f9502dd09dd939a93eca19ba3ff4
#
_entry.id   aac0f9502dd09dd939a93eca19ba3ff4
#
_cell.length_a   1.000
_cell.length_b   1.000
_cell.length_c   1.000
_cell.angle_alpha   90.00
_cell.angle_beta   90.00
_cell.angle_gamma   90.00
#
_symmetry.space_group_name_H-M   'P 1'
#
loop_
_entity.id
_entity.type
_entity.pdbx_description
1 polymer ?
#
loop_
_entity_poly.entity_id
_entity_poly.type
_entity_poly.pdbx_seq_one_letter_code
_entity_poly.pdbx_strand_id
1 'polypeptide(L)'
;MRMKFDKSSQLVLVGAASLLAASLVTACSQLTQTLTVDFVYVACAKAAGANNYGEINVFEINSESGRMRQIPTSPFPSQGRNPVAEAVSVDYGSLFVVNEDDNTIVQFGIGTDGKLYPYNTVNTPGIFPLAIAANKSNIFVVDLYQPLPLCSNAEPCSGSIGVFPLGAPNGSSSPVTIGSPVANPAVGGNYWPLTLTGASANDVIVPTAVNVLASGADVYVTAYDSSVTPNVGYIFGFSVGSGGVLTPLAGSPFSQPTGFPATVKPSAIASDPTSSFVYVTDSASADVLGFSVAPSTATVPGALIPLTNGLIVGGQHTNKFPAGNQPSAIVVDPSYAYAYVANSEDSNVTGYSISSSGALSSIGTYASGLQPVAIGIDPSTEHFLYTLNFLDNTVSGFELSTTDGTLLDSQLSPFPSNTNPTAVAAIPHNGTGGGVQP
;
A
#
# COMPACT_ATOMS: atom_id res chain seq x y z
N MET A 1 -10.62 -25.13 -73.49
CA MET A 1 -9.34 -24.43 -73.56
C MET A 1 -8.52 -24.79 -72.29
N ARG A 2 -7.55 -25.71 -72.41
CA ARG A 2 -6.70 -26.10 -71.23
C ARG A 2 -5.44 -25.25 -71.29
N MET A 3 -5.30 -24.33 -70.36
CA MET A 3 -4.05 -23.59 -70.17
C MET A 3 -2.98 -24.57 -69.63
N LYS A 4 -1.93 -24.77 -70.42
CA LYS A 4 -0.72 -25.45 -69.99
C LYS A 4 0.19 -24.38 -69.36
N PHE A 5 0.34 -24.44 -68.04
CA PHE A 5 1.36 -23.63 -67.38
C PHE A 5 2.74 -24.27 -67.59
N ASP A 6 3.69 -23.44 -68.00
CA ASP A 6 5.09 -23.85 -68.18
C ASP A 6 5.74 -24.16 -66.80
N LYS A 7 6.75 -25.06 -66.79
CA LYS A 7 7.45 -25.48 -65.56
C LYS A 7 8.05 -24.33 -64.79
N SER A 8 8.41 -23.24 -65.48
CA SER A 8 8.92 -22.02 -64.82
C SER A 8 7.84 -21.26 -64.04
N SER A 9 6.62 -21.23 -64.54
CA SER A 9 5.48 -20.58 -63.82
C SER A 9 5.00 -21.40 -62.62
N GLN A 10 5.14 -22.73 -62.65
CA GLN A 10 4.86 -23.59 -61.50
C GLN A 10 5.88 -23.41 -60.36
N LEU A 11 7.15 -23.21 -60.69
CA LEU A 11 8.22 -22.95 -59.72
C LEU A 11 8.03 -21.58 -59.03
N VAL A 12 7.60 -20.54 -59.76
CA VAL A 12 7.32 -19.21 -59.21
C VAL A 12 6.09 -19.23 -58.30
N LEU A 13 5.05 -20.01 -58.68
CA LEU A 13 3.84 -20.14 -57.83
C LEU A 13 4.13 -20.92 -56.53
N VAL A 14 4.95 -21.96 -56.57
CA VAL A 14 5.35 -22.73 -55.37
C VAL A 14 6.28 -21.89 -54.51
N GLY A 15 7.19 -21.09 -55.08
CA GLY A 15 8.06 -20.17 -54.37
C GLY A 15 7.29 -19.03 -53.68
N ALA A 16 6.28 -18.45 -54.33
CA ALA A 16 5.43 -17.41 -53.77
C ALA A 16 4.53 -17.96 -52.65
N ALA A 17 3.99 -19.16 -52.80
CA ALA A 17 3.19 -19.81 -51.78
C ALA A 17 4.01 -20.18 -50.54
N SER A 18 5.28 -20.62 -50.71
CA SER A 18 6.17 -20.90 -49.57
C SER A 18 6.66 -19.65 -48.85
N LEU A 19 6.88 -18.55 -49.57
CA LEU A 19 7.19 -17.25 -48.95
C LEU A 19 6.00 -16.65 -48.19
N LEU A 20 4.78 -16.78 -48.69
CA LEU A 20 3.56 -16.37 -47.96
C LEU A 20 3.30 -17.25 -46.74
N ALA A 21 3.52 -18.56 -46.83
CA ALA A 21 3.41 -19.48 -45.68
C ALA A 21 4.47 -19.18 -44.60
N ALA A 22 5.72 -18.87 -45.00
CA ALA A 22 6.78 -18.50 -44.09
C ALA A 22 6.51 -17.16 -43.40
N SER A 23 5.95 -16.18 -44.10
CA SER A 23 5.56 -14.87 -43.47
C SER A 23 4.36 -14.99 -42.56
N LEU A 24 3.42 -15.92 -42.84
CA LEU A 24 2.28 -16.18 -41.92
C LEU A 24 2.73 -16.97 -40.68
N VAL A 25 3.72 -17.87 -40.77
CA VAL A 25 4.26 -18.57 -39.61
C VAL A 25 5.11 -17.65 -38.73
N THR A 26 5.87 -16.70 -39.33
CA THR A 26 6.60 -15.69 -38.54
C THR A 26 5.65 -14.66 -37.93
N ALA A 27 4.55 -14.32 -38.58
CA ALA A 27 3.52 -13.44 -37.98
C ALA A 27 2.76 -14.16 -36.83
N CYS A 28 2.56 -15.49 -36.92
CA CYS A 28 1.99 -16.26 -35.80
C CYS A 28 2.97 -16.50 -34.65
N SER A 29 4.28 -16.55 -34.92
CA SER A 29 5.29 -16.73 -33.86
C SER A 29 5.61 -15.47 -33.10
N GLN A 30 5.20 -14.28 -33.60
CA GLN A 30 5.28 -13.03 -32.85
C GLN A 30 4.07 -12.80 -31.92
N LEU A 31 3.06 -13.67 -31.97
CA LEU A 31 1.89 -13.61 -31.11
C LEU A 31 2.02 -14.40 -29.80
N THR A 32 3.18 -14.95 -29.51
CA THR A 32 3.51 -15.54 -28.22
C THR A 32 4.55 -14.71 -27.47
N GLN A 33 4.42 -13.38 -27.46
CA GLN A 33 4.92 -12.66 -26.31
C GLN A 33 4.06 -13.13 -25.13
N THR A 34 4.67 -13.87 -24.23
CA THR A 34 4.09 -14.12 -22.92
C THR A 34 3.87 -12.75 -22.30
N LEU A 35 2.61 -12.30 -22.31
CA LEU A 35 2.21 -11.10 -21.59
C LEU A 35 2.62 -11.34 -20.14
N THR A 36 3.55 -10.53 -19.64
CA THR A 36 3.91 -10.53 -18.24
C THR A 36 2.68 -10.08 -17.49
N VAL A 37 2.21 -10.85 -16.53
CA VAL A 37 0.97 -10.58 -15.81
C VAL A 37 1.34 -10.29 -14.37
N ASP A 38 1.07 -9.09 -13.91
CA ASP A 38 1.15 -8.72 -12.50
C ASP A 38 -0.17 -9.09 -11.81
N PHE A 39 -0.17 -9.15 -10.49
CA PHE A 39 -1.38 -9.41 -9.72
C PHE A 39 -1.69 -8.26 -8.77
N VAL A 40 -2.99 -7.93 -8.68
CA VAL A 40 -3.52 -6.97 -7.72
C VAL A 40 -4.52 -7.68 -6.83
N TYR A 41 -4.31 -7.58 -5.53
CA TYR A 41 -5.18 -8.07 -4.46
C TYR A 41 -6.00 -6.90 -3.93
N VAL A 42 -7.29 -7.12 -3.75
CA VAL A 42 -8.24 -6.10 -3.29
C VAL A 42 -9.08 -6.70 -2.18
N ALA A 43 -8.83 -6.29 -0.95
CA ALA A 43 -9.67 -6.66 0.18
C ALA A 43 -10.99 -5.91 0.13
N CYS A 44 -12.08 -6.61 0.41
CA CYS A 44 -13.44 -6.09 0.43
C CYS A 44 -14.09 -6.43 1.77
N ALA A 45 -14.51 -5.41 2.51
CA ALA A 45 -14.96 -5.55 3.90
C ALA A 45 -16.35 -6.17 4.03
N LYS A 46 -17.20 -6.05 2.99
CA LYS A 46 -18.57 -6.57 3.08
C LYS A 46 -18.57 -8.08 3.32
N ALA A 47 -19.27 -8.49 4.35
CA ALA A 47 -19.51 -9.89 4.67
C ALA A 47 -20.17 -10.63 3.50
N ALA A 48 -19.53 -11.72 3.05
CA ALA A 48 -20.01 -12.58 2.00
C ALA A 48 -19.96 -14.05 2.44
N GLY A 49 -21.06 -14.75 2.31
CA GLY A 49 -21.14 -16.18 2.59
C GLY A 49 -21.10 -16.58 4.07
N ALA A 50 -20.64 -17.80 4.33
CA ALA A 50 -20.58 -18.38 5.67
C ALA A 50 -19.58 -17.61 6.56
N ASN A 51 -19.87 -17.51 7.85
CA ASN A 51 -19.07 -16.83 8.87
C ASN A 51 -18.99 -15.30 8.76
N ASN A 52 -19.65 -14.65 7.81
CA ASN A 52 -19.58 -13.21 7.56
C ASN A 52 -18.13 -12.71 7.31
N TYR A 53 -17.28 -13.53 6.72
CA TYR A 53 -15.96 -13.12 6.31
C TYR A 53 -16.02 -12.13 5.15
N GLY A 54 -15.04 -11.23 5.09
CA GLY A 54 -14.79 -10.44 3.89
C GLY A 54 -14.17 -11.27 2.77
N GLU A 55 -13.89 -10.63 1.67
CA GLU A 55 -13.36 -11.27 0.47
C GLU A 55 -12.12 -10.54 -0.05
N ILE A 56 -11.29 -11.28 -0.80
CA ILE A 56 -10.14 -10.73 -1.52
C ILE A 56 -10.35 -11.00 -3.00
N ASN A 57 -10.53 -9.95 -3.77
CA ASN A 57 -10.56 -10.05 -5.23
C ASN A 57 -9.13 -10.07 -5.74
N VAL A 58 -8.84 -10.97 -6.68
CA VAL A 58 -7.53 -11.07 -7.30
C VAL A 58 -7.67 -10.82 -8.78
N PHE A 59 -6.91 -9.84 -9.27
CA PHE A 59 -6.87 -9.47 -10.68
C PHE A 59 -5.50 -9.77 -11.24
N GLU A 60 -5.47 -10.34 -12.44
CA GLU A 60 -4.28 -10.36 -13.30
C GLU A 60 -4.28 -9.11 -14.18
N ILE A 61 -3.11 -8.54 -14.39
CA ILE A 61 -2.90 -7.31 -15.13
C ILE A 61 -2.20 -7.61 -16.44
N ASN A 62 -2.73 -7.10 -17.53
CA ASN A 62 -2.03 -7.12 -18.81
C ASN A 62 -0.95 -6.03 -18.82
N SER A 63 0.31 -6.43 -18.92
CA SER A 63 1.47 -5.53 -18.83
C SER A 63 1.61 -4.49 -19.95
N GLU A 64 0.85 -4.64 -21.06
CA GLU A 64 0.89 -3.68 -22.17
C GLU A 64 -0.24 -2.62 -22.10
N SER A 65 -1.38 -2.99 -21.49
CA SER A 65 -2.58 -2.16 -21.54
C SER A 65 -3.17 -1.82 -20.17
N GLY A 66 -2.58 -2.36 -19.09
CA GLY A 66 -3.11 -2.22 -17.73
C GLY A 66 -4.49 -2.82 -17.52
N ARG A 67 -5.04 -3.52 -18.55
CA ARG A 67 -6.35 -4.15 -18.41
C ARG A 67 -6.33 -5.19 -17.32
N MET A 68 -7.24 -5.04 -16.36
CA MET A 68 -7.44 -5.99 -15.27
C MET A 68 -8.46 -7.07 -15.65
N ARG A 69 -8.19 -8.29 -15.24
CA ARG A 69 -9.13 -9.41 -15.32
C ARG A 69 -9.09 -10.20 -14.01
N GLN A 70 -10.24 -10.40 -13.41
CA GLN A 70 -10.33 -11.24 -12.23
C GLN A 70 -9.96 -12.69 -12.58
N ILE A 71 -9.08 -13.32 -11.78
CA ILE A 71 -8.69 -14.71 -12.00
C ILE A 71 -9.89 -15.66 -11.75
N PRO A 72 -9.96 -16.83 -12.41
CA PRO A 72 -11.16 -17.68 -12.38
C PRO A 72 -11.61 -18.16 -11.00
N THR A 73 -10.70 -18.22 -10.03
CA THR A 73 -10.99 -18.69 -8.66
C THR A 73 -11.28 -17.58 -7.67
N SER A 74 -11.11 -16.31 -8.09
CA SER A 74 -11.45 -15.14 -7.27
C SER A 74 -12.98 -14.97 -7.19
N PRO A 75 -13.53 -14.41 -6.08
CA PRO A 75 -12.84 -13.95 -4.89
C PRO A 75 -12.44 -15.06 -3.91
N PHE A 76 -11.45 -14.78 -3.05
CA PHE A 76 -11.04 -15.65 -1.95
C PHE A 76 -11.62 -15.12 -0.63
N PRO A 77 -12.09 -15.98 0.31
CA PRO A 77 -12.46 -15.53 1.65
C PRO A 77 -11.25 -14.96 2.39
N SER A 78 -11.40 -13.80 3.04
CA SER A 78 -10.33 -13.18 3.85
C SER A 78 -10.00 -13.96 5.13
N GLN A 79 -10.75 -15.01 5.44
CA GLN A 79 -10.67 -15.83 6.66
C GLN A 79 -10.91 -15.05 7.96
N GLY A 80 -11.51 -13.87 7.86
CA GLY A 80 -11.90 -13.05 8.98
C GLY A 80 -12.93 -11.99 8.56
N ARG A 81 -13.50 -11.30 9.55
CA ARG A 81 -14.53 -10.29 9.36
C ARG A 81 -13.91 -8.91 9.22
N ASN A 82 -14.47 -8.12 8.30
CA ASN A 82 -14.08 -6.75 8.06
C ASN A 82 -12.57 -6.60 7.77
N PRO A 83 -12.05 -7.14 6.64
CA PRO A 83 -10.68 -6.87 6.23
C PRO A 83 -10.52 -5.39 5.88
N VAL A 84 -9.53 -4.72 6.49
CA VAL A 84 -9.34 -3.26 6.40
C VAL A 84 -7.99 -2.84 5.88
N ALA A 85 -6.99 -3.71 5.97
CA ALA A 85 -5.63 -3.41 5.52
C ALA A 85 -4.93 -4.68 5.05
N GLU A 86 -4.00 -4.51 4.11
CA GLU A 86 -3.17 -5.60 3.61
C GLU A 86 -1.74 -5.15 3.32
N ALA A 87 -0.81 -6.07 3.43
CA ALA A 87 0.59 -5.88 3.07
C ALA A 87 1.15 -7.16 2.45
N VAL A 88 2.14 -7.03 1.58
CA VAL A 88 2.86 -8.17 1.01
C VAL A 88 4.25 -8.32 1.64
N SER A 89 4.74 -9.54 1.72
CA SER A 89 6.14 -9.78 2.08
C SER A 89 7.08 -9.25 1.00
N VAL A 90 8.30 -8.88 1.38
CA VAL A 90 9.31 -8.32 0.44
C VAL A 90 9.68 -9.28 -0.69
N ASP A 91 9.51 -10.59 -0.48
CA ASP A 91 9.71 -11.63 -1.50
C ASP A 91 8.45 -11.91 -2.33
N TYR A 92 7.37 -11.17 -2.10
CA TYR A 92 6.06 -11.33 -2.74
C TYR A 92 5.43 -12.74 -2.61
N GLY A 93 5.93 -13.56 -1.69
CA GLY A 93 5.42 -14.93 -1.46
C GLY A 93 4.26 -15.00 -0.46
N SER A 94 3.96 -13.92 0.24
CA SER A 94 2.89 -13.86 1.25
C SER A 94 2.09 -12.57 1.15
N LEU A 95 0.76 -12.69 1.29
CA LEU A 95 -0.15 -11.59 1.55
C LEU A 95 -0.61 -11.69 3.02
N PHE A 96 -0.53 -10.58 3.74
CA PHE A 96 -1.01 -10.41 5.10
C PHE A 96 -2.27 -9.55 5.08
N VAL A 97 -3.38 -10.05 5.60
CA VAL A 97 -4.67 -9.36 5.63
C VAL A 97 -5.09 -9.14 7.08
N VAL A 98 -5.39 -7.91 7.42
CA VAL A 98 -5.86 -7.50 8.74
C VAL A 98 -7.37 -7.51 8.76
N ASN A 99 -7.97 -8.27 9.69
CA ASN A 99 -9.40 -8.33 9.90
C ASN A 99 -9.75 -7.64 11.21
N GLU A 100 -10.41 -6.49 11.10
CA GLU A 100 -10.67 -5.58 12.22
C GLU A 100 -11.56 -6.20 13.30
N ASP A 101 -12.71 -6.78 12.89
CA ASP A 101 -13.71 -7.31 13.83
C ASP A 101 -13.26 -8.58 14.56
N ASP A 102 -12.26 -9.29 14.03
CA ASP A 102 -11.72 -10.51 14.61
C ASP A 102 -10.39 -10.32 15.34
N ASN A 103 -9.81 -9.12 15.27
CA ASN A 103 -8.48 -8.80 15.82
C ASN A 103 -7.40 -9.78 15.32
N THR A 104 -7.37 -10.05 14.00
CA THR A 104 -6.45 -11.05 13.43
C THR A 104 -5.66 -10.49 12.25
N ILE A 105 -4.48 -11.07 12.04
CA ILE A 105 -3.74 -11.04 10.79
C ILE A 105 -3.82 -12.44 10.19
N VAL A 106 -4.36 -12.55 8.98
CA VAL A 106 -4.35 -13.80 8.21
C VAL A 106 -3.25 -13.72 7.17
N GLN A 107 -2.38 -14.70 7.17
CA GLN A 107 -1.35 -14.89 6.15
C GLN A 107 -1.85 -15.84 5.08
N PHE A 108 -1.71 -15.42 3.83
CA PHE A 108 -1.91 -16.28 2.66
C PHE A 108 -0.56 -16.48 1.96
N GLY A 109 -0.29 -17.71 1.54
CA GLY A 109 0.73 -17.96 0.53
C GLY A 109 0.21 -17.56 -0.85
N ILE A 110 1.05 -16.90 -1.65
CA ILE A 110 0.72 -16.47 -3.00
C ILE A 110 1.25 -17.50 -3.99
N GLY A 111 0.35 -18.10 -4.78
CA GLY A 111 0.72 -19.00 -5.86
C GLY A 111 1.28 -18.26 -7.08
N THR A 112 2.02 -18.95 -7.93
CA THR A 112 2.54 -18.40 -9.20
C THR A 112 1.46 -18.01 -10.19
N ASP A 113 0.23 -18.47 -9.96
CA ASP A 113 -0.98 -18.14 -10.72
C ASP A 113 -1.85 -17.06 -10.01
N GLY A 114 -1.30 -16.39 -9.01
CA GLY A 114 -1.97 -15.35 -8.23
C GLY A 114 -2.96 -15.86 -7.18
N LYS A 115 -3.20 -17.18 -7.10
CA LYS A 115 -4.13 -17.73 -6.11
C LYS A 115 -3.62 -17.57 -4.70
N LEU A 116 -4.56 -17.44 -3.77
CA LEU A 116 -4.31 -17.31 -2.34
C LEU A 116 -4.59 -18.62 -1.62
N TYR A 117 -3.62 -19.05 -0.80
CA TYR A 117 -3.70 -20.24 0.03
C TYR A 117 -3.59 -19.82 1.51
N PRO A 118 -4.65 -19.97 2.32
CA PRO A 118 -4.57 -19.66 3.76
C PRO A 118 -3.44 -20.47 4.41
N TYR A 119 -2.54 -19.78 5.10
CA TYR A 119 -1.35 -20.41 5.68
C TYR A 119 -1.29 -20.31 7.20
N ASN A 120 -1.50 -19.13 7.77
CA ASN A 120 -1.46 -18.91 9.21
C ASN A 120 -2.42 -17.79 9.61
N THR A 121 -2.87 -17.84 10.88
CA THR A 121 -3.66 -16.76 11.49
C THR A 121 -3.12 -16.49 12.88
N VAL A 122 -2.86 -15.21 13.15
CA VAL A 122 -2.39 -14.75 14.46
C VAL A 122 -3.30 -13.63 14.97
N ASN A 123 -3.47 -13.56 16.29
CA ASN A 123 -4.22 -12.46 16.90
C ASN A 123 -3.33 -11.24 17.02
N THR A 124 -3.88 -10.06 16.79
CA THR A 124 -3.20 -8.79 17.09
C THR A 124 -3.14 -8.56 18.59
N PRO A 125 -2.10 -7.86 19.09
CA PRO A 125 -2.01 -7.58 20.52
C PRO A 125 -3.11 -6.67 21.04
N GLY A 126 -3.55 -5.70 20.24
CA GLY A 126 -4.59 -4.72 20.59
C GLY A 126 -5.98 -5.09 20.06
N ILE A 127 -6.85 -4.10 19.98
CA ILE A 127 -8.26 -4.26 19.61
C ILE A 127 -8.54 -3.38 18.38
N PHE A 128 -9.26 -3.92 17.40
CA PHE A 128 -9.60 -3.28 16.13
C PHE A 128 -8.36 -2.83 15.35
N PRO A 129 -7.55 -3.78 14.82
CA PRO A 129 -6.43 -3.46 13.97
C PRO A 129 -6.90 -2.77 12.69
N LEU A 130 -6.20 -1.70 12.29
CA LEU A 130 -6.63 -0.83 11.20
C LEU A 130 -5.58 -0.60 10.12
N ALA A 131 -4.30 -0.84 10.42
CA ALA A 131 -3.21 -0.63 9.46
C ALA A 131 -2.09 -1.65 9.66
N ILE A 132 -1.41 -1.99 8.58
CA ILE A 132 -0.30 -2.95 8.56
C ILE A 132 0.80 -2.46 7.63
N ALA A 133 2.05 -2.65 8.03
CA ALA A 133 3.21 -2.51 7.18
C ALA A 133 4.16 -3.68 7.39
N ALA A 134 4.89 -4.07 6.36
CA ALA A 134 5.85 -5.15 6.43
C ALA A 134 7.21 -4.73 5.87
N ASN A 135 8.28 -5.21 6.49
CA ASN A 135 9.61 -5.19 5.92
C ASN A 135 10.15 -6.63 5.83
N LYS A 136 11.42 -6.79 5.48
CA LYS A 136 12.04 -8.11 5.34
C LYS A 136 11.97 -8.99 6.61
N SER A 137 11.91 -8.38 7.79
CA SER A 137 12.09 -9.06 9.07
C SER A 137 10.91 -8.97 10.01
N ASN A 138 9.98 -8.04 9.79
CA ASN A 138 8.90 -7.79 10.72
C ASN A 138 7.62 -7.35 10.00
N ILE A 139 6.49 -7.65 10.64
CA ILE A 139 5.20 -7.01 10.39
C ILE A 139 4.94 -6.04 11.54
N PHE A 140 4.44 -4.86 11.20
CA PHE A 140 3.97 -3.83 12.13
C PHE A 140 2.46 -3.69 11.95
N VAL A 141 1.70 -3.87 13.01
CA VAL A 141 0.24 -3.71 13.01
C VAL A 141 -0.14 -2.62 13.99
N VAL A 142 -1.08 -1.79 13.61
CA VAL A 142 -1.61 -0.73 14.46
C VAL A 142 -3.03 -1.05 14.81
N ASP A 143 -3.29 -1.10 16.11
CA ASP A 143 -4.59 -1.36 16.69
C ASP A 143 -5.23 -0.06 17.18
N LEU A 144 -6.52 0.12 16.95
CA LEU A 144 -7.30 1.30 17.36
C LEU A 144 -7.24 1.52 18.85
N TYR A 145 -7.28 0.43 19.62
CA TYR A 145 -7.22 0.45 21.09
C TYR A 145 -6.14 -0.47 21.64
N GLN A 146 -5.55 -0.07 22.76
CA GLN A 146 -4.69 -0.94 23.55
C GLN A 146 -5.47 -2.13 24.13
N PRO A 147 -4.81 -3.27 24.42
CA PRO A 147 -5.45 -4.46 24.97
C PRO A 147 -5.77 -4.32 26.47
N LEU A 148 -6.45 -3.26 26.85
CA LEU A 148 -6.84 -3.02 28.24
C LEU A 148 -8.30 -3.47 28.43
N PRO A 149 -8.66 -4.01 29.60
CA PRO A 149 -9.97 -4.64 29.83
C PRO A 149 -11.18 -3.73 29.62
N LEU A 150 -11.02 -2.40 29.76
CA LEU A 150 -12.08 -1.41 29.61
C LEU A 150 -12.13 -0.80 28.22
N CYS A 151 -11.13 -1.04 27.35
CA CYS A 151 -11.07 -0.43 26.05
C CYS A 151 -12.13 -1.04 25.10
N SER A 152 -12.98 -0.19 24.56
CA SER A 152 -14.07 -0.56 23.64
C SER A 152 -14.55 0.67 22.88
N ASN A 153 -15.47 0.49 21.93
CA ASN A 153 -16.12 1.61 21.25
C ASN A 153 -16.97 2.49 22.21
N ALA A 154 -17.44 1.93 23.33
CA ALA A 154 -18.17 2.68 24.35
C ALA A 154 -17.24 3.44 25.31
N GLU A 155 -16.04 2.90 25.50
CA GLU A 155 -14.97 3.46 26.36
C GLU A 155 -13.67 3.52 25.56
N PRO A 156 -13.49 4.49 24.63
CA PRO A 156 -12.32 4.58 23.79
C PRO A 156 -11.04 4.77 24.57
N CYS A 157 -10.00 4.07 24.18
CA CYS A 157 -8.65 4.21 24.70
C CYS A 157 -7.70 4.64 23.56
N SER A 158 -6.51 5.09 23.91
CA SER A 158 -5.46 5.32 22.92
C SER A 158 -5.03 4.02 22.23
N GLY A 159 -4.61 4.11 20.98
CA GLY A 159 -4.15 2.98 20.19
C GLY A 159 -2.79 2.45 20.59
N SER A 160 -2.37 1.41 19.88
CA SER A 160 -1.07 0.77 20.05
C SER A 160 -0.48 0.27 18.74
N ILE A 161 0.83 -0.02 18.76
CA ILE A 161 1.52 -0.73 17.68
C ILE A 161 2.05 -2.07 18.20
N GLY A 162 1.78 -3.16 17.47
CA GLY A 162 2.32 -4.50 17.68
C GLY A 162 3.35 -4.84 16.61
N VAL A 163 4.31 -5.72 16.96
CA VAL A 163 5.35 -6.18 16.03
C VAL A 163 5.39 -7.69 16.02
N PHE A 164 5.44 -8.28 14.83
CA PHE A 164 5.60 -9.72 14.63
C PHE A 164 6.87 -9.96 13.82
N PRO A 165 7.83 -10.74 14.29
CA PRO A 165 9.00 -11.10 13.53
C PRO A 165 8.62 -12.04 12.39
N LEU A 166 9.25 -11.85 11.23
CA LEU A 166 9.16 -12.75 10.09
C LEU A 166 10.38 -13.69 10.08
N GLY A 167 10.12 -14.99 10.11
CA GLY A 167 11.13 -16.02 9.95
C GLY A 167 11.38 -16.32 8.46
N ALA A 168 12.56 -16.90 8.16
CA ALA A 168 12.86 -17.36 6.82
C ALA A 168 11.87 -18.44 6.37
N PRO A 169 11.60 -18.55 5.06
CA PRO A 169 10.80 -19.65 4.51
C PRO A 169 11.41 -21.01 4.86
N ASN A 170 10.56 -21.97 5.22
CA ASN A 170 10.96 -23.35 5.48
C ASN A 170 11.16 -24.14 4.18
N GLY A 171 12.01 -23.65 3.26
CA GLY A 171 12.25 -24.20 1.93
C GLY A 171 11.90 -23.23 0.81
N SER A 172 12.33 -23.51 -0.41
CA SER A 172 12.19 -22.62 -1.58
C SER A 172 10.74 -22.41 -2.08
N SER A 173 9.80 -23.18 -1.54
CA SER A 173 8.37 -23.13 -1.93
C SER A 173 7.43 -22.79 -0.77
N SER A 174 7.97 -22.42 0.39
CA SER A 174 7.16 -22.11 1.58
C SER A 174 7.10 -20.59 1.79
N PRO A 175 5.96 -20.05 2.26
CA PRO A 175 5.88 -18.67 2.68
C PRO A 175 6.82 -18.37 3.86
N VAL A 176 7.13 -17.09 4.09
CA VAL A 176 7.74 -16.64 5.35
C VAL A 176 6.87 -17.08 6.55
N THR A 177 7.44 -17.19 7.73
CA THR A 177 6.66 -17.57 8.93
C THR A 177 6.44 -16.35 9.82
N ILE A 178 5.21 -16.13 10.29
CA ILE A 178 4.92 -15.12 11.31
C ILE A 178 5.26 -15.70 12.68
N GLY A 179 6.16 -15.05 13.40
CA GLY A 179 6.49 -15.39 14.79
C GLY A 179 5.47 -14.88 15.80
N SER A 180 5.68 -15.17 17.08
CA SER A 180 4.88 -14.59 18.16
C SER A 180 5.14 -13.08 18.27
N PRO A 181 4.14 -12.28 18.71
CA PRO A 181 4.32 -10.85 18.85
C PRO A 181 5.42 -10.52 19.85
N VAL A 182 6.22 -9.50 19.51
CA VAL A 182 7.40 -9.09 20.28
C VAL A 182 6.96 -8.49 21.61
N ALA A 183 7.60 -8.94 22.70
CA ALA A 183 7.30 -8.42 24.03
C ALA A 183 7.88 -7.00 24.22
N ASN A 184 7.10 -6.14 24.85
CA ASN A 184 7.54 -4.85 25.37
C ASN A 184 7.67 -4.91 26.90
N PRO A 185 8.90 -5.02 27.44
CA PRO A 185 9.09 -5.15 28.90
C PRO A 185 8.60 -3.94 29.69
N ALA A 186 8.51 -2.75 29.07
CA ALA A 186 8.10 -1.53 29.74
C ALA A 186 6.62 -1.55 30.17
N VAL A 187 5.77 -2.30 29.44
CA VAL A 187 4.33 -2.41 29.76
C VAL A 187 3.94 -3.82 30.17
N GLY A 188 4.86 -4.77 30.12
CA GLY A 188 4.59 -6.19 30.43
C GLY A 188 3.63 -6.86 29.45
N GLY A 189 3.55 -6.35 28.21
CA GLY A 189 2.71 -6.82 27.13
C GLY A 189 3.48 -6.94 25.81
N ASN A 190 2.75 -7.22 24.73
CA ASN A 190 3.33 -7.40 23.39
C ASN A 190 2.97 -6.22 22.45
N TYR A 191 2.87 -5.03 23.00
CA TYR A 191 2.48 -3.83 22.28
C TYR A 191 3.20 -2.59 22.79
N TRP A 192 3.29 -1.55 22.00
CA TRP A 192 3.78 -0.22 22.37
C TRP A 192 2.60 0.75 22.34
N PRO A 193 2.23 1.35 23.49
CA PRO A 193 1.13 2.29 23.55
C PRO A 193 1.46 3.59 22.82
N LEU A 194 0.47 4.14 22.12
CA LEU A 194 0.56 5.48 21.52
C LEU A 194 0.04 6.49 22.54
N THR A 195 0.93 6.99 23.40
CA THR A 195 0.60 7.93 24.50
C THR A 195 1.48 9.16 24.46
N LEU A 196 0.94 10.28 24.89
CA LEU A 196 1.68 11.54 24.99
C LEU A 196 2.38 11.63 26.36
N THR A 197 3.57 12.22 26.39
CA THR A 197 4.25 12.51 27.66
C THR A 197 3.47 13.58 28.42
N GLY A 198 3.05 13.28 29.64
CA GLY A 198 2.24 14.18 30.47
C GLY A 198 0.76 14.21 30.07
N ALA A 199 0.32 13.24 29.27
CA ALA A 199 -1.07 13.07 28.87
C ALA A 199 -2.02 13.00 30.08
N SER A 200 -3.21 13.52 29.91
CA SER A 200 -4.35 13.29 30.79
C SER A 200 -4.87 11.86 30.62
N ALA A 201 -5.48 11.30 31.65
CA ALA A 201 -6.15 10.00 31.54
C ALA A 201 -7.32 10.00 30.54
N ASN A 202 -7.74 11.19 30.07
CA ASN A 202 -8.83 11.37 29.12
C ASN A 202 -8.33 11.54 27.67
N ASP A 203 -7.02 11.64 27.43
CA ASP A 203 -6.48 11.80 26.09
C ASP A 203 -6.63 10.49 25.33
N VAL A 204 -7.28 10.54 24.17
CA VAL A 204 -7.52 9.39 23.30
C VAL A 204 -6.81 9.60 21.97
N ILE A 205 -5.69 8.91 21.81
CA ILE A 205 -4.87 8.96 20.60
C ILE A 205 -5.37 7.89 19.61
N VAL A 206 -5.95 8.37 18.52
CA VAL A 206 -6.51 7.55 17.44
C VAL A 206 -5.47 7.39 16.34
N PRO A 207 -4.89 6.21 16.16
CA PRO A 207 -3.97 5.97 15.04
C PRO A 207 -4.73 5.92 13.71
N THR A 208 -4.02 6.19 12.61
CA THR A 208 -4.62 6.22 11.27
C THR A 208 -3.86 5.38 10.24
N ALA A 209 -2.54 5.37 10.30
CA ALA A 209 -1.71 4.60 9.37
C ALA A 209 -0.34 4.27 9.95
N VAL A 210 0.36 3.33 9.33
CA VAL A 210 1.73 2.93 9.69
C VAL A 210 2.58 2.79 8.43
N ASN A 211 3.82 3.24 8.51
CA ASN A 211 4.83 3.07 7.48
C ASN A 211 6.17 2.68 8.10
N VAL A 212 6.82 1.67 7.55
CA VAL A 212 8.20 1.30 7.86
C VAL A 212 9.09 1.77 6.74
N LEU A 213 10.21 2.43 7.08
CA LEU A 213 11.18 2.86 6.08
C LEU A 213 11.74 1.66 5.29
N ALA A 214 12.06 1.86 4.03
CA ALA A 214 12.66 0.82 3.18
C ALA A 214 13.98 0.27 3.76
N SER A 215 14.72 1.10 4.52
CA SER A 215 15.89 0.67 5.30
C SER A 215 15.54 -0.33 6.40
N GLY A 216 14.29 -0.36 6.85
CA GLY A 216 13.83 -1.14 8.01
C GLY A 216 14.28 -0.59 9.36
N ALA A 217 14.97 0.56 9.39
CA ALA A 217 15.54 1.12 10.61
C ALA A 217 14.50 1.75 11.53
N ASP A 218 13.49 2.41 10.94
CA ASP A 218 12.50 3.16 11.68
C ASP A 218 11.09 2.87 11.16
N VAL A 219 10.11 2.98 12.07
CA VAL A 219 8.68 2.87 11.78
C VAL A 219 7.96 4.09 12.32
N TYR A 220 7.00 4.60 11.56
CA TYR A 220 6.20 5.77 11.92
C TYR A 220 4.72 5.42 11.91
N VAL A 221 3.99 5.91 12.91
CA VAL A 221 2.54 5.78 13.05
C VAL A 221 1.94 7.17 13.08
N THR A 222 1.04 7.46 12.17
CA THR A 222 0.24 8.69 12.19
C THR A 222 -0.96 8.51 13.12
N ALA A 223 -1.28 9.55 13.86
CA ALA A 223 -2.39 9.55 14.81
C ALA A 223 -2.90 10.96 15.04
N TYR A 224 -4.07 11.09 15.66
CA TYR A 224 -4.58 12.35 16.17
C TYR A 224 -5.20 12.17 17.56
N ASP A 225 -5.19 13.24 18.36
CA ASP A 225 -5.91 13.28 19.62
C ASP A 225 -7.36 13.64 19.36
N SER A 226 -8.27 12.71 19.65
CA SER A 226 -9.72 12.89 19.48
C SER A 226 -10.38 13.54 20.70
N SER A 227 -9.69 13.66 21.81
CA SER A 227 -10.21 14.27 23.05
C SER A 227 -10.25 15.80 23.01
N VAL A 228 -9.53 16.40 22.05
CA VAL A 228 -9.45 17.85 21.86
C VAL A 228 -10.15 18.29 20.56
N THR A 229 -10.69 19.51 20.58
CA THR A 229 -11.34 20.09 19.41
C THR A 229 -10.80 21.49 19.16
N PRO A 230 -10.24 21.81 17.96
CA PRO A 230 -9.99 20.87 16.85
C PRO A 230 -8.96 19.80 17.20
N ASN A 231 -8.99 18.66 16.49
CA ASN A 231 -8.04 17.57 16.68
C ASN A 231 -6.59 18.04 16.47
N VAL A 232 -5.66 17.42 17.18
CA VAL A 232 -4.22 17.66 17.02
C VAL A 232 -3.56 16.40 16.49
N GLY A 233 -2.85 16.52 15.37
CA GLY A 233 -2.15 15.42 14.72
C GLY A 233 -0.77 15.14 15.31
N TYR A 234 -0.36 13.88 15.27
CA TYR A 234 0.92 13.38 15.76
C TYR A 234 1.50 12.34 14.79
N ILE A 235 2.83 12.25 14.76
CA ILE A 235 3.54 11.12 14.17
C ILE A 235 4.39 10.49 15.26
N PHE A 236 4.05 9.26 15.64
CA PHE A 236 4.88 8.48 16.55
C PHE A 236 5.98 7.80 15.75
N GLY A 237 7.22 8.04 16.11
CA GLY A 237 8.39 7.41 15.49
C GLY A 237 9.09 6.47 16.45
N PHE A 238 9.48 5.31 15.94
CA PHE A 238 10.21 4.29 16.69
C PHE A 238 11.37 3.77 15.86
N SER A 239 12.53 3.58 16.49
CA SER A 239 13.60 2.78 15.90
C SER A 239 13.32 1.29 16.10
N VAL A 240 13.63 0.50 15.07
CA VAL A 240 13.42 -0.96 15.05
C VAL A 240 14.73 -1.63 15.43
N GLY A 241 14.80 -2.12 16.66
CA GLY A 241 15.95 -2.85 17.18
C GLY A 241 15.99 -4.32 16.76
N SER A 242 17.02 -5.01 17.22
CA SER A 242 17.15 -6.45 16.98
C SER A 242 15.93 -7.22 17.52
N GLY A 243 15.42 -8.16 16.71
CA GLY A 243 14.22 -8.93 17.03
C GLY A 243 12.92 -8.14 16.99
N GLY A 244 12.91 -6.93 16.41
CA GLY A 244 11.70 -6.14 16.25
C GLY A 244 11.30 -5.31 17.47
N VAL A 245 12.16 -5.20 18.49
CA VAL A 245 11.89 -4.36 19.67
C VAL A 245 11.88 -2.90 19.26
N LEU A 246 10.80 -2.19 19.58
CA LEU A 246 10.66 -0.76 19.27
C LEU A 246 11.19 0.10 20.42
N THR A 247 11.92 1.15 20.04
CA THR A 247 12.35 2.21 20.96
C THR A 247 11.85 3.56 20.42
N PRO A 248 11.10 4.35 21.20
CA PRO A 248 10.66 5.67 20.74
C PRO A 248 11.84 6.54 20.29
N LEU A 249 11.73 7.16 19.13
CA LEU A 249 12.71 8.12 18.63
C LEU A 249 12.73 9.36 19.51
N ALA A 250 13.89 9.97 19.67
CA ALA A 250 13.98 11.21 20.43
C ALA A 250 13.16 12.31 19.75
N GLY A 251 12.30 12.97 20.52
CA GLY A 251 11.34 13.95 20.02
C GLY A 251 10.01 13.35 19.53
N SER A 252 9.84 12.03 19.54
CA SER A 252 8.57 11.37 19.29
C SER A 252 7.63 11.51 20.51
N PRO A 253 6.32 11.74 20.29
CA PRO A 253 5.67 11.96 19.01
C PRO A 253 5.99 13.35 18.43
N PHE A 254 6.23 13.39 17.12
CA PHE A 254 6.48 14.63 16.40
C PHE A 254 5.16 15.40 16.27
N SER A 255 5.11 16.62 16.83
CA SER A 255 3.93 17.48 16.83
C SER A 255 4.33 18.96 16.73
N GLN A 256 3.34 19.86 16.79
CA GLN A 256 3.57 21.30 16.90
C GLN A 256 4.63 21.66 17.98
N PRO A 257 5.48 22.66 17.76
CA PRO A 257 5.53 23.63 16.65
C PRO A 257 6.44 23.21 15.48
N THR A 258 6.97 22.00 15.48
CA THR A 258 8.03 21.55 14.57
C THR A 258 7.55 21.07 13.19
N GLY A 259 6.43 21.61 12.68
CA GLY A 259 5.99 21.37 11.32
C GLY A 259 4.65 20.66 11.17
N PHE A 260 3.99 20.34 12.28
CA PHE A 260 2.61 19.85 12.30
C PHE A 260 1.67 21.00 12.66
N PRO A 261 0.77 21.43 11.78
CA PRO A 261 -0.20 22.50 12.11
C PRO A 261 -1.16 22.08 13.24
N ALA A 262 -1.66 23.03 14.01
CA ALA A 262 -2.52 22.78 15.18
C ALA A 262 -3.84 22.03 14.87
N THR A 263 -4.23 21.93 13.59
CA THR A 263 -5.50 21.33 13.16
C THR A 263 -5.31 20.15 12.22
N VAL A 264 -4.17 19.48 12.27
CA VAL A 264 -3.86 18.34 11.40
C VAL A 264 -4.66 17.12 11.82
N LYS A 265 -5.27 16.47 10.83
CA LYS A 265 -5.85 15.13 10.96
C LYS A 265 -5.18 14.22 9.93
N PRO A 266 -4.05 13.60 10.28
CA PRO A 266 -3.34 12.72 9.37
C PRO A 266 -4.21 11.52 9.01
N SER A 267 -4.19 11.11 7.74
CA SER A 267 -4.99 10.01 7.20
C SER A 267 -4.16 8.86 6.65
N ALA A 268 -3.03 9.18 6.01
CA ALA A 268 -2.13 8.17 5.46
C ALA A 268 -0.67 8.64 5.53
N ILE A 269 0.27 7.71 5.37
CA ILE A 269 1.71 7.97 5.41
C ILE A 269 2.44 7.09 4.41
N ALA A 270 3.40 7.66 3.68
CA ALA A 270 4.31 6.92 2.82
C ALA A 270 5.74 7.48 2.95
N SER A 271 6.73 6.63 2.78
CA SER A 271 8.14 7.03 2.65
C SER A 271 8.65 6.79 1.23
N ASP A 272 9.68 7.53 0.84
CA ASP A 272 10.40 7.23 -0.38
C ASP A 272 11.26 5.96 -0.23
N PRO A 273 11.58 5.25 -1.32
CA PRO A 273 12.38 4.02 -1.29
C PRO A 273 13.80 4.21 -0.76
N THR A 274 14.32 5.44 -0.74
CA THR A 274 15.64 5.74 -0.19
C THR A 274 15.65 5.96 1.31
N SER A 275 14.48 6.01 1.95
CA SER A 275 14.29 6.31 3.38
C SER A 275 14.74 7.73 3.76
N SER A 276 14.71 8.66 2.82
CA SER A 276 15.14 10.04 3.00
C SER A 276 13.98 10.98 3.31
N PHE A 277 12.79 10.66 2.82
CA PHE A 277 11.60 11.50 2.96
C PHE A 277 10.39 10.70 3.42
N VAL A 278 9.52 11.38 4.16
CA VAL A 278 8.21 10.87 4.61
C VAL A 278 7.15 11.91 4.26
N TYR A 279 6.04 11.44 3.71
CA TYR A 279 4.89 12.26 3.34
C TYR A 279 3.65 11.77 4.08
N VAL A 280 2.90 12.72 4.64
CA VAL A 280 1.69 12.45 5.43
C VAL A 280 0.54 13.26 4.85
N THR A 281 -0.56 12.61 4.52
CA THR A 281 -1.77 13.29 4.08
C THR A 281 -2.53 13.89 5.27
N ASP A 282 -3.00 15.13 5.12
CA ASP A 282 -3.80 15.84 6.11
C ASP A 282 -5.22 16.03 5.59
N SER A 283 -6.14 15.19 6.05
CA SER A 283 -7.54 15.23 5.63
C SER A 283 -8.30 16.47 6.11
N ALA A 284 -7.81 17.17 7.14
CA ALA A 284 -8.43 18.38 7.67
C ALA A 284 -8.09 19.63 6.84
N SER A 285 -6.91 19.67 6.21
CA SER A 285 -6.43 20.86 5.49
C SER A 285 -6.31 20.64 3.98
N ALA A 286 -6.63 19.46 3.45
CA ALA A 286 -6.45 19.10 2.04
C ALA A 286 -5.00 19.27 1.56
N ASP A 287 -4.05 18.86 2.38
CA ASP A 287 -2.61 19.02 2.14
C ASP A 287 -1.88 17.66 2.26
N VAL A 288 -0.68 17.61 1.70
CA VAL A 288 0.37 16.66 2.05
C VAL A 288 1.43 17.37 2.87
N LEU A 289 1.83 16.80 3.99
CA LEU A 289 2.93 17.28 4.82
C LEU A 289 4.19 16.51 4.47
N GLY A 290 5.27 17.22 4.11
CA GLY A 290 6.55 16.62 3.76
C GLY A 290 7.58 16.76 4.87
N PHE A 291 8.36 15.70 5.10
CA PHE A 291 9.44 15.64 6.08
C PHE A 291 10.66 14.97 5.47
N SER A 292 11.86 15.44 5.84
CA SER A 292 13.08 14.67 5.67
C SER A 292 13.36 13.84 6.92
N VAL A 293 13.94 12.65 6.71
CA VAL A 293 14.35 11.74 7.79
C VAL A 293 15.80 12.05 8.16
N ALA A 294 16.07 12.34 9.43
CA ALA A 294 17.43 12.58 9.91
C ALA A 294 18.28 11.32 9.73
N PRO A 295 19.43 11.40 9.05
CA PRO A 295 20.26 10.23 8.75
C PRO A 295 20.85 9.60 10.02
N SER A 296 21.32 8.36 9.93
CA SER A 296 21.93 7.61 11.04
C SER A 296 23.14 8.30 11.68
N THR A 297 23.76 9.25 10.99
CA THR A 297 24.89 10.07 11.48
C THR A 297 24.46 11.34 12.19
N ALA A 298 23.17 11.68 12.19
CA ALA A 298 22.66 12.86 12.88
C ALA A 298 22.69 12.68 14.41
N THR A 299 22.59 13.80 15.13
CA THR A 299 22.50 13.79 16.61
C THR A 299 21.25 13.05 17.10
N VAL A 300 20.17 13.11 16.31
CA VAL A 300 18.91 12.42 16.57
C VAL A 300 18.53 11.67 15.29
N PRO A 301 19.05 10.45 15.08
CA PRO A 301 18.70 9.65 13.91
C PRO A 301 17.20 9.34 13.85
N GLY A 302 16.64 9.28 12.63
CA GLY A 302 15.23 8.98 12.42
C GLY A 302 14.26 10.11 12.79
N ALA A 303 14.73 11.24 13.31
CA ALA A 303 13.85 12.39 13.57
C ALA A 303 13.27 12.94 12.27
N LEU A 304 11.96 13.25 12.28
CA LEU A 304 11.31 13.90 11.16
C LEU A 304 11.53 15.41 11.22
N ILE A 305 12.14 15.94 10.16
CA ILE A 305 12.43 17.36 9.99
C ILE A 305 11.51 17.91 8.92
N PRO A 306 10.62 18.88 9.24
CA PRO A 306 9.71 19.45 8.24
C PRO A 306 10.48 20.05 7.07
N LEU A 307 10.01 19.78 5.86
CA LEU A 307 10.53 20.46 4.66
C LEU A 307 10.16 21.94 4.72
N THR A 308 11.00 22.79 4.12
CA THR A 308 10.85 24.25 4.15
C THR A 308 10.64 24.83 2.75
N ASN A 309 10.07 24.05 1.84
CA ASN A 309 9.93 24.39 0.43
C ASN A 309 8.49 24.13 -0.12
N GLY A 310 7.53 23.94 0.77
CA GLY A 310 6.10 23.87 0.44
C GLY A 310 5.45 25.25 0.31
N LEU A 311 4.13 25.31 0.51
CA LEU A 311 3.33 26.53 0.43
C LEU A 311 3.89 27.66 1.29
N ILE A 312 3.75 28.88 0.78
CA ILE A 312 4.09 30.09 1.54
C ILE A 312 2.86 30.54 2.33
N VAL A 313 2.96 30.55 3.67
CA VAL A 313 1.94 31.03 4.57
C VAL A 313 2.55 32.13 5.47
N GLY A 314 1.96 33.31 5.47
CA GLY A 314 2.47 34.44 6.25
C GLY A 314 3.91 34.89 5.85
N GLY A 315 4.33 34.65 4.61
CA GLY A 315 5.66 34.98 4.11
C GLY A 315 6.75 33.93 4.43
N GLN A 316 6.39 32.80 5.03
CA GLN A 316 7.30 31.70 5.32
C GLN A 316 6.92 30.46 4.51
N HIS A 317 7.92 29.74 3.99
CA HIS A 317 7.70 28.42 3.43
C HIS A 317 7.32 27.42 4.52
N THR A 318 6.33 26.59 4.22
CA THR A 318 5.88 25.50 5.10
C THR A 318 6.29 24.15 4.51
N ASN A 319 5.96 23.06 5.21
CA ASN A 319 6.05 21.70 4.72
C ASN A 319 4.76 21.19 4.09
N LYS A 320 3.84 22.09 3.72
CA LYS A 320 2.53 21.77 3.15
C LYS A 320 2.57 21.82 1.63
N PHE A 321 2.00 20.80 1.01
CA PHE A 321 1.81 20.72 -0.44
C PHE A 321 0.33 20.48 -0.72
N PRO A 322 -0.33 21.28 -1.58
CA PRO A 322 -1.78 21.17 -1.80
C PRO A 322 -2.16 19.81 -2.37
N ALA A 323 -3.22 19.21 -1.84
CA ALA A 323 -3.91 18.03 -2.36
C ALA A 323 -5.36 18.38 -2.74
N GLY A 324 -6.17 17.37 -3.07
CA GLY A 324 -7.62 17.50 -3.12
C GLY A 324 -8.25 17.34 -1.74
N ASN A 325 -9.60 17.46 -1.68
CA ASN A 325 -10.35 17.36 -0.44
C ASN A 325 -10.34 15.94 0.14
N GLN A 326 -10.15 15.84 1.44
CA GLN A 326 -10.05 14.60 2.21
C GLN A 326 -9.08 13.57 1.58
N PRO A 327 -7.77 13.91 1.49
CA PRO A 327 -6.78 12.94 1.05
C PRO A 327 -6.80 11.72 1.99
N SER A 328 -6.96 10.53 1.40
CA SER A 328 -7.22 9.26 2.10
C SER A 328 -6.07 8.28 2.05
N ALA A 329 -5.29 8.33 0.98
CA ALA A 329 -4.17 7.42 0.76
C ALA A 329 -3.07 8.10 -0.06
N ILE A 330 -1.82 7.65 0.14
CA ILE A 330 -0.65 8.16 -0.58
C ILE A 330 0.30 7.02 -0.91
N VAL A 331 0.93 7.09 -2.08
CA VAL A 331 2.01 6.20 -2.49
C VAL A 331 3.13 7.00 -3.13
N VAL A 332 4.37 6.59 -2.91
CA VAL A 332 5.56 7.07 -3.63
C VAL A 332 5.97 5.97 -4.60
N ASP A 333 6.26 6.34 -5.85
CA ASP A 333 6.69 5.38 -6.85
C ASP A 333 8.07 4.78 -6.53
N PRO A 334 8.38 3.56 -6.98
CA PRO A 334 9.65 2.89 -6.69
C PRO A 334 10.89 3.64 -7.18
N SER A 335 10.77 4.47 -8.23
CA SER A 335 11.86 5.34 -8.70
C SER A 335 12.06 6.59 -7.84
N TYR A 336 11.14 6.86 -6.91
CA TYR A 336 11.03 8.07 -6.08
C TYR A 336 10.99 9.39 -6.87
N ALA A 337 10.60 9.33 -8.12
CA ALA A 337 10.41 10.52 -8.96
C ALA A 337 9.02 11.15 -8.75
N TYR A 338 8.03 10.35 -8.35
CA TYR A 338 6.63 10.76 -8.27
C TYR A 338 5.96 10.27 -6.99
N ALA A 339 4.89 10.98 -6.62
CA ALA A 339 3.97 10.56 -5.55
C ALA A 339 2.53 10.80 -6.00
N TYR A 340 1.60 9.98 -5.51
CA TYR A 340 0.19 10.04 -5.86
C TYR A 340 -0.68 9.96 -4.62
N VAL A 341 -1.69 10.83 -4.57
CA VAL A 341 -2.60 10.97 -3.44
C VAL A 341 -4.03 10.77 -3.91
N ALA A 342 -4.72 9.82 -3.30
CA ALA A 342 -6.15 9.65 -3.50
C ALA A 342 -6.93 10.64 -2.63
N ASN A 343 -7.87 11.39 -3.23
CA ASN A 343 -8.68 12.39 -2.57
C ASN A 343 -10.14 11.92 -2.54
N SER A 344 -10.58 11.46 -1.37
CA SER A 344 -11.83 10.70 -1.26
C SER A 344 -13.08 11.55 -1.51
N GLU A 345 -13.09 12.82 -1.11
CA GLU A 345 -14.23 13.70 -1.35
C GLU A 345 -14.29 14.21 -2.79
N ASP A 346 -13.13 14.46 -3.39
CA ASP A 346 -13.05 14.96 -4.78
C ASP A 346 -13.12 13.85 -5.83
N SER A 347 -13.07 12.57 -5.43
CA SER A 347 -13.10 11.42 -6.34
C SER A 347 -12.03 11.50 -7.43
N ASN A 348 -10.78 11.78 -7.01
CA ASN A 348 -9.65 11.94 -7.92
C ASN A 348 -8.31 11.55 -7.27
N VAL A 349 -7.27 11.54 -8.09
CA VAL A 349 -5.88 11.36 -7.69
C VAL A 349 -5.10 12.62 -8.03
N THR A 350 -4.36 13.19 -7.08
CA THR A 350 -3.38 14.23 -7.34
C THR A 350 -2.00 13.60 -7.52
N GLY A 351 -1.36 13.85 -8.67
CA GLY A 351 0.02 13.44 -8.94
C GLY A 351 1.02 14.56 -8.64
N TYR A 352 2.21 14.17 -8.18
CA TYR A 352 3.33 15.07 -7.90
C TYR A 352 4.63 14.52 -8.44
N SER A 353 5.50 15.42 -8.92
CA SER A 353 6.93 15.14 -9.04
C SER A 353 7.64 15.45 -7.72
N ILE A 354 8.66 14.67 -7.40
CA ILE A 354 9.49 14.81 -6.18
C ILE A 354 10.83 15.41 -6.58
N SER A 355 11.19 16.55 -6.00
CA SER A 355 12.52 17.13 -6.21
C SER A 355 13.59 16.42 -5.36
N SER A 356 14.86 16.66 -5.66
CA SER A 356 15.99 16.14 -4.86
C SER A 356 15.99 16.59 -3.39
N SER A 357 15.24 17.64 -3.05
CA SER A 357 15.05 18.13 -1.68
C SER A 357 13.75 17.63 -1.04
N GLY A 358 13.04 16.70 -1.68
CA GLY A 358 11.77 16.15 -1.21
C GLY A 358 10.55 17.03 -1.47
N ALA A 359 10.68 18.20 -2.10
CA ALA A 359 9.54 19.05 -2.40
C ALA A 359 8.64 18.41 -3.44
N LEU A 360 7.33 18.49 -3.21
CA LEU A 360 6.30 18.03 -4.13
C LEU A 360 5.85 19.17 -5.04
N SER A 361 5.76 18.89 -6.34
CA SER A 361 5.19 19.81 -7.34
C SER A 361 4.08 19.08 -8.09
N SER A 362 2.86 19.61 -8.06
CA SER A 362 1.73 18.97 -8.74
C SER A 362 1.97 18.87 -10.25
N ILE A 363 1.73 17.68 -10.80
CA ILE A 363 1.83 17.37 -12.24
C ILE A 363 0.46 17.13 -12.87
N GLY A 364 -0.60 17.04 -12.06
CA GLY A 364 -1.96 16.89 -12.55
C GLY A 364 -2.91 16.34 -11.51
N THR A 365 -4.18 16.34 -11.88
CA THR A 365 -5.27 15.71 -11.14
C THR A 365 -6.05 14.81 -12.09
N TYR A 366 -6.30 13.58 -11.67
CA TYR A 366 -6.84 12.51 -12.51
C TYR A 366 -8.12 11.97 -11.88
N ALA A 367 -9.21 11.87 -12.65
CA ALA A 367 -10.48 11.37 -12.14
C ALA A 367 -10.37 9.88 -11.74
N SER A 368 -10.96 9.50 -10.63
CA SER A 368 -11.15 8.11 -10.19
C SER A 368 -12.64 7.78 -10.11
N GLY A 369 -13.01 6.61 -9.59
CA GLY A 369 -14.37 6.38 -9.13
C GLY A 369 -14.66 7.07 -7.79
N LEU A 370 -15.89 6.90 -7.27
CA LEU A 370 -16.36 7.63 -6.10
C LEU A 370 -15.70 7.15 -4.80
N GLN A 371 -15.24 8.11 -4.02
CA GLN A 371 -14.61 7.91 -2.71
C GLN A 371 -13.42 6.93 -2.76
N PRO A 372 -12.31 7.30 -3.44
CA PRO A 372 -11.10 6.48 -3.39
C PRO A 372 -10.54 6.45 -1.96
N VAL A 373 -10.33 5.24 -1.42
CA VAL A 373 -9.90 5.01 -0.02
C VAL A 373 -8.53 4.38 0.10
N ALA A 374 -8.03 3.76 -0.95
CA ALA A 374 -6.72 3.14 -0.99
C ALA A 374 -6.07 3.37 -2.36
N ILE A 375 -4.75 3.35 -2.39
CA ILE A 375 -3.94 3.51 -3.59
C ILE A 375 -2.80 2.50 -3.57
N GLY A 376 -2.57 1.83 -4.68
CA GLY A 376 -1.47 0.89 -4.89
C GLY A 376 -0.75 1.17 -6.18
N ILE A 377 0.53 0.81 -6.23
CA ILE A 377 1.36 0.95 -7.42
C ILE A 377 2.04 -0.38 -7.72
N ASP A 378 2.22 -0.69 -9.00
CA ASP A 378 3.04 -1.83 -9.42
C ASP A 378 4.48 -1.64 -8.96
N PRO A 379 5.02 -2.57 -8.15
CA PRO A 379 6.32 -2.39 -7.53
C PRO A 379 7.50 -2.67 -8.46
N SER A 380 7.28 -3.21 -9.67
CA SER A 380 8.37 -3.70 -10.54
C SER A 380 8.56 -2.89 -11.80
N THR A 381 7.48 -2.60 -12.51
CA THR A 381 7.53 -1.90 -13.80
C THR A 381 7.23 -0.43 -13.68
N GLU A 382 6.59 -0.03 -12.56
CA GLU A 382 6.15 1.35 -12.29
C GLU A 382 5.17 1.85 -13.36
N HIS A 383 4.52 0.93 -14.10
CA HIS A 383 3.65 1.29 -15.21
C HIS A 383 2.19 1.48 -14.81
N PHE A 384 1.78 0.94 -13.65
CA PHE A 384 0.36 0.96 -13.29
C PHE A 384 0.14 1.39 -11.85
N LEU A 385 -0.90 2.19 -11.70
CA LEU A 385 -1.40 2.66 -10.41
C LEU A 385 -2.87 2.30 -10.29
N TYR A 386 -3.31 1.97 -9.08
CA TYR A 386 -4.67 1.50 -8.80
C TYR A 386 -5.27 2.28 -7.64
N THR A 387 -6.55 2.69 -7.76
CA THR A 387 -7.32 3.24 -6.64
C THR A 387 -8.56 2.40 -6.38
N LEU A 388 -8.89 2.21 -5.11
CA LEU A 388 -10.10 1.53 -4.69
C LEU A 388 -11.20 2.53 -4.40
N ASN A 389 -12.29 2.45 -5.15
CA ASN A 389 -13.40 3.38 -5.08
C ASN A 389 -14.52 2.76 -4.23
N PHE A 390 -14.60 3.18 -2.97
CA PHE A 390 -15.43 2.54 -1.95
C PHE A 390 -16.92 2.61 -2.26
N LEU A 391 -17.43 3.74 -2.74
CA LEU A 391 -18.85 3.92 -3.03
C LEU A 391 -19.27 3.29 -4.35
N ASP A 392 -18.37 3.22 -5.33
CA ASP A 392 -18.66 2.61 -6.63
C ASP A 392 -18.45 1.10 -6.64
N ASN A 393 -17.73 0.55 -5.66
CA ASN A 393 -17.28 -0.84 -5.66
C ASN A 393 -16.46 -1.17 -6.91
N THR A 394 -15.51 -0.30 -7.25
CA THR A 394 -14.65 -0.45 -8.42
C THR A 394 -13.18 -0.21 -8.08
N VAL A 395 -12.32 -0.64 -9.00
CA VAL A 395 -10.89 -0.32 -9.02
C VAL A 395 -10.63 0.54 -10.25
N SER A 396 -10.15 1.77 -10.08
CA SER A 396 -9.61 2.53 -11.20
C SER A 396 -8.15 2.14 -11.41
N GLY A 397 -7.83 1.72 -12.63
CA GLY A 397 -6.46 1.46 -13.06
C GLY A 397 -5.96 2.60 -13.95
N PHE A 398 -4.71 2.99 -13.76
CA PHE A 398 -4.05 4.03 -14.54
C PHE A 398 -2.73 3.51 -15.06
N GLU A 399 -2.38 3.89 -16.30
CA GLU A 399 -1.05 3.75 -16.86
C GLU A 399 -0.22 4.98 -16.46
N LEU A 400 0.95 4.73 -15.90
CA LEU A 400 1.89 5.74 -15.42
C LEU A 400 2.93 6.05 -16.49
N SER A 401 3.05 7.32 -16.86
CA SER A 401 4.14 7.79 -17.71
C SER A 401 5.45 7.89 -16.90
N THR A 402 6.41 7.04 -17.19
CA THR A 402 7.74 7.07 -16.56
C THR A 402 8.56 8.31 -16.94
N THR A 403 8.11 9.08 -17.94
CA THR A 403 8.82 10.28 -18.41
C THR A 403 8.46 11.52 -17.61
N ASP A 404 7.18 11.69 -17.25
CA ASP A 404 6.67 12.90 -16.61
C ASP A 404 5.68 12.65 -15.46
N GLY A 405 5.41 11.38 -15.15
CA GLY A 405 4.53 10.97 -14.04
C GLY A 405 3.04 11.19 -14.29
N THR A 406 2.63 11.56 -15.51
CA THR A 406 1.20 11.71 -15.82
C THR A 406 0.49 10.37 -15.83
N LEU A 407 -0.80 10.37 -15.46
CA LEU A 407 -1.65 9.18 -15.45
C LEU A 407 -2.62 9.21 -16.62
N LEU A 408 -2.80 8.07 -17.26
CA LEU A 408 -3.85 7.81 -18.24
C LEU A 408 -4.69 6.62 -17.76
N ASP A 409 -6.00 6.64 -18.02
CA ASP A 409 -6.84 5.49 -17.69
C ASP A 409 -6.33 4.24 -18.41
N SER A 410 -6.12 3.15 -17.66
CA SER A 410 -5.82 1.85 -18.25
C SER A 410 -7.01 1.32 -19.04
N GLN A 411 -6.75 0.42 -19.98
CA GLN A 411 -7.78 -0.09 -20.88
C GLN A 411 -8.95 -0.71 -20.11
N LEU A 412 -10.15 -0.20 -20.33
CA LEU A 412 -11.41 -0.60 -19.70
C LEU A 412 -11.54 -0.27 -18.20
N SER A 413 -10.69 0.61 -17.67
CA SER A 413 -10.89 1.19 -16.33
C SER A 413 -12.22 2.01 -16.29
N PRO A 414 -12.95 2.03 -15.14
CA PRO A 414 -12.72 1.26 -13.91
C PRO A 414 -13.24 -0.20 -13.99
N PHE A 415 -12.67 -1.06 -13.14
CA PHE A 415 -13.00 -2.48 -13.07
C PHE A 415 -13.89 -2.76 -11.85
N PRO A 416 -14.93 -3.63 -11.98
CA PRO A 416 -15.77 -3.97 -10.84
C PRO A 416 -15.00 -4.80 -9.81
N SER A 417 -15.17 -4.47 -8.54
CA SER A 417 -14.74 -5.27 -7.39
C SER A 417 -15.97 -5.79 -6.62
N ASN A 418 -15.73 -6.54 -5.55
CA ASN A 418 -16.76 -6.83 -4.58
C ASN A 418 -17.07 -5.59 -3.73
N THR A 419 -18.11 -5.68 -2.89
CA THR A 419 -18.63 -4.51 -2.18
C THR A 419 -17.69 -4.04 -1.06
N ASN A 420 -17.54 -2.73 -0.95
CA ASN A 420 -16.72 -2.04 0.03
C ASN A 420 -15.23 -2.45 -0.06
N PRO A 421 -14.53 -2.15 -1.17
CA PRO A 421 -13.08 -2.35 -1.27
C PRO A 421 -12.35 -1.43 -0.27
N THR A 422 -11.40 -1.97 0.49
CA THR A 422 -10.76 -1.30 1.64
C THR A 422 -9.25 -1.20 1.50
N ALA A 423 -8.59 -2.22 0.98
CA ALA A 423 -7.13 -2.27 0.87
C ALA A 423 -6.69 -2.86 -0.46
N VAL A 424 -5.53 -2.43 -0.96
CA VAL A 424 -4.95 -2.88 -2.22
C VAL A 424 -3.47 -3.19 -2.07
N ALA A 425 -3.05 -4.35 -2.61
CA ALA A 425 -1.65 -4.70 -2.75
C ALA A 425 -1.38 -5.16 -4.19
N ALA A 426 -0.27 -4.71 -4.77
CA ALA A 426 0.19 -5.12 -6.09
C ALA A 426 1.50 -5.91 -5.96
N ILE A 427 1.66 -6.93 -6.79
CA ILE A 427 2.87 -7.74 -6.86
C ILE A 427 3.30 -7.96 -8.31
N PRO A 428 4.60 -8.07 -8.59
CA PRO A 428 5.09 -8.38 -9.93
C PRO A 428 4.86 -9.86 -10.28
N HIS A 429 4.63 -10.16 -11.54
CA HIS A 429 4.41 -11.53 -12.06
C HIS A 429 5.55 -12.52 -11.77
N ASN A 430 6.78 -12.04 -11.80
CA ASN A 430 7.96 -12.86 -11.56
C ASN A 430 8.61 -12.59 -10.20
N GLY A 431 7.82 -12.16 -9.23
CA GLY A 431 8.28 -12.21 -7.86
C GLY A 431 8.75 -13.64 -7.59
N THR A 432 10.05 -13.85 -7.51
CA THR A 432 10.69 -15.15 -7.25
C THR A 432 10.49 -15.58 -5.79
N GLY A 433 9.46 -15.07 -5.15
CA GLY A 433 8.93 -15.60 -3.91
C GLY A 433 8.52 -17.04 -4.16
N GLY A 434 8.95 -17.94 -3.34
CA GLY A 434 8.64 -19.36 -3.47
C GLY A 434 7.14 -19.59 -3.42
N GLY A 435 6.48 -19.44 -4.58
CA GLY A 435 5.06 -19.70 -4.71
C GLY A 435 4.74 -21.09 -4.20
N VAL A 436 3.71 -21.19 -3.36
CA VAL A 436 3.17 -22.48 -2.94
C VAL A 436 2.68 -23.17 -4.21
N GLN A 437 3.39 -24.19 -4.65
CA GLN A 437 2.88 -25.07 -5.70
C GLN A 437 1.66 -25.79 -5.14
N PRO A 438 0.54 -25.89 -5.90
CA PRO A 438 -0.66 -26.59 -5.48
C PRO A 438 -0.40 -28.06 -5.17
#